data_aaf0be7d097f9bc60d80ee5e29e0c9c5
#
_entry.id   aaf0be7d097f9bc60d80ee5e29e0c9c5
#
_cell.length_a   1.000
_cell.length_b   1.000
_cell.length_c   1.000
_cell.angle_alpha   90.00
_cell.angle_beta   90.00
_cell.angle_gamma   90.00
#
_symmetry.space_group_name_H-M   'P 1'
#
loop_
_entity.id
_entity.type
_entity.pdbx_description
1 polymer ?
#
loop_
_entity_poly.entity_id
_entity_poly.type
_entity_poly.pdbx_seq_one_letter_code
_entity_poly.pdbx_strand_id
1 'polypeptide(L)'
;QYDSNLMRTVYKAISFYLPRPVNIVFLYFIGFYILLMCLKIDPYIAILGALAFGFSSYFFVILEAGHMSKANAIAFMPPVIGGVVLSYRGKLLMGAAVTALFMSLELWANHYQVTYYMVFILIFFGLSELIRYIRQKKSLEFFKRSTVIFASMLLAVLVNIGSIWGTAEYAKYTTRGKSDLSILAPGQVKKDSIEGFAVSDFFN
;
A
#
# COMPACT_ATOMS: atom_id res chain seq x y z
N GLN A 1 3.52 10.18 18.34
CA GLN A 1 3.41 8.94 17.56
C GLN A 1 2.08 8.30 17.92
N TYR A 2 1.03 8.57 17.13
CA TYR A 2 -0.26 7.88 17.25
C TYR A 2 -0.09 6.45 16.71
N ASP A 3 0.56 5.62 17.52
CA ASP A 3 0.65 4.18 17.26
C ASP A 3 -0.67 3.60 17.78
N SER A 4 -1.60 3.29 16.89
CA SER A 4 -2.84 2.68 17.31
C SER A 4 -2.51 1.27 17.83
N ASN A 5 -2.56 1.08 19.15
CA ASN A 5 -2.35 -0.22 19.80
C ASN A 5 -3.18 -1.33 19.14
N LEU A 6 -4.34 -0.95 18.59
CA LEU A 6 -5.23 -1.84 17.84
C LEU A 6 -4.54 -2.37 16.56
N MET A 7 -4.02 -1.50 15.69
CA MET A 7 -3.38 -1.95 14.43
C MET A 7 -2.15 -2.81 14.71
N ARG A 8 -1.39 -2.47 15.73
CA ARG A 8 -0.25 -3.27 16.17
C ARG A 8 -0.66 -4.65 16.66
N THR A 9 -1.76 -4.74 17.41
CA THR A 9 -2.30 -6.02 17.89
C THR A 9 -2.82 -6.85 16.72
N VAL A 10 -3.58 -6.25 15.80
CA VAL A 10 -4.07 -6.93 14.59
C VAL A 10 -2.90 -7.41 13.72
N TYR A 11 -1.89 -6.58 13.50
CA TYR A 11 -0.68 -6.97 12.77
C TYR A 11 0.02 -8.18 13.40
N LYS A 12 0.23 -8.16 14.72
CA LYS A 12 0.84 -9.28 15.45
C LYS A 12 0.01 -10.56 15.33
N ALA A 13 -1.31 -10.45 15.46
CA ALA A 13 -2.21 -11.60 15.33
C ALA A 13 -2.15 -12.21 13.92
N ILE A 14 -2.22 -11.39 12.86
CA ILE A 14 -2.15 -11.87 11.46
C ILE A 14 -0.77 -12.45 11.13
N SER A 15 0.30 -11.91 11.72
CA SER A 15 1.66 -12.43 11.55
C SER A 15 2.01 -13.56 12.53
N PHE A 16 1.04 -14.12 13.24
CA PHE A 16 1.21 -15.21 14.22
C PHE A 16 2.28 -14.92 15.28
N TYR A 17 2.44 -13.65 15.66
CA TYR A 17 3.47 -13.22 16.62
C TYR A 17 4.90 -13.62 16.24
N LEU A 18 5.17 -13.95 15.00
CA LEU A 18 6.48 -14.33 14.52
C LEU A 18 7.48 -13.16 14.68
N PRO A 19 8.76 -13.45 14.98
CA PRO A 19 9.79 -12.42 15.07
C PRO A 19 10.14 -11.84 13.70
N ARG A 20 10.68 -10.61 13.68
CA ARG A 20 11.24 -10.01 12.45
C ARG A 20 12.56 -10.70 12.08
N PRO A 21 12.83 -10.90 10.78
CA PRO A 21 12.04 -10.57 9.60
C PRO A 21 11.06 -11.66 9.16
N VAL A 22 11.01 -12.80 9.87
CA VAL A 22 10.22 -13.99 9.50
C VAL A 22 8.74 -13.67 9.34
N ASN A 23 8.20 -12.81 10.19
CA ASN A 23 6.81 -12.37 10.13
C ASN A 23 6.46 -11.70 8.78
N ILE A 24 7.38 -10.92 8.20
CA ILE A 24 7.14 -10.23 6.92
C ILE A 24 7.17 -11.23 5.76
N VAL A 25 8.12 -12.15 5.76
CA VAL A 25 8.18 -13.22 4.75
C VAL A 25 6.91 -14.07 4.81
N PHE A 26 6.45 -14.42 6.02
CA PHE A 26 5.18 -15.10 6.21
C PHE A 26 4.00 -14.31 5.64
N LEU A 27 3.97 -12.99 5.86
CA LEU A 27 2.92 -12.12 5.33
C LEU A 27 2.94 -12.05 3.79
N TYR A 28 4.09 -12.15 3.14
CA TYR A 28 4.16 -12.28 1.69
C TYR A 28 3.47 -13.55 1.20
N PHE A 29 3.74 -14.69 1.86
CA PHE A 29 3.10 -15.95 1.48
C PHE A 29 1.59 -15.91 1.68
N ILE A 30 1.13 -15.56 2.89
CA ILE A 30 -0.30 -15.57 3.20
C ILE A 30 -1.06 -14.52 2.41
N GLY A 31 -0.48 -13.32 2.22
CA GLY A 31 -1.10 -12.26 1.45
C GLY A 31 -1.31 -12.62 -0.01
N PHE A 32 -0.29 -13.20 -0.65
CA PHE A 32 -0.42 -13.62 -2.05
C PHE A 32 -1.31 -14.86 -2.20
N TYR A 33 -1.25 -15.80 -1.24
CA TYR A 33 -2.17 -16.93 -1.20
C TYR A 33 -3.64 -16.49 -1.14
N ILE A 34 -3.96 -15.52 -0.26
CA ILE A 34 -5.32 -14.94 -0.17
C ILE A 34 -5.75 -14.37 -1.53
N LEU A 35 -4.89 -13.62 -2.21
CA LEU A 35 -5.19 -13.11 -3.55
C LEU A 35 -5.53 -14.22 -4.52
N LEU A 36 -4.70 -15.26 -4.60
CA LEU A 36 -4.91 -16.37 -5.52
C LEU A 36 -6.20 -17.15 -5.20
N MET A 37 -6.51 -17.33 -3.93
CA MET A 37 -7.79 -17.92 -3.50
C MET A 37 -9.00 -17.05 -3.90
N CYS A 38 -8.89 -15.73 -3.79
CA CYS A 38 -9.92 -14.79 -4.26
C CYS A 38 -10.08 -14.85 -5.79
N LEU A 39 -9.01 -15.14 -6.51
CA LEU A 39 -9.01 -15.39 -7.96
C LEU A 39 -9.56 -16.77 -8.35
N LYS A 40 -9.89 -17.63 -7.37
CA LYS A 40 -10.35 -19.01 -7.56
C LYS A 40 -9.31 -19.91 -8.22
N ILE A 41 -8.05 -19.66 -7.98
CA ILE A 41 -6.96 -20.56 -8.36
C ILE A 41 -7.00 -21.81 -7.48
N ASP A 42 -6.64 -22.96 -8.03
CA ASP A 42 -6.54 -24.21 -7.29
C ASP A 42 -5.63 -24.04 -6.06
N PRO A 43 -6.01 -24.53 -4.86
CA PRO A 43 -5.26 -24.31 -3.62
C PRO A 43 -3.80 -24.77 -3.69
N TYR A 44 -3.49 -25.87 -4.36
CA TYR A 44 -2.11 -26.35 -4.50
C TYR A 44 -1.28 -25.45 -5.41
N ILE A 45 -1.87 -24.99 -6.52
CA ILE A 45 -1.23 -24.02 -7.42
C ILE A 45 -1.07 -22.68 -6.69
N ALA A 46 -2.05 -22.29 -5.87
CA ALA A 46 -1.99 -21.07 -5.07
C ALA A 46 -0.84 -21.10 -4.04
N ILE A 47 -0.56 -22.25 -3.42
CA ILE A 47 0.59 -22.43 -2.54
C ILE A 47 1.90 -22.21 -3.31
N LEU A 48 2.02 -22.86 -4.49
CA LEU A 48 3.22 -22.70 -5.32
C LEU A 48 3.42 -21.25 -5.75
N GLY A 49 2.34 -20.57 -6.18
CA GLY A 49 2.38 -19.16 -6.54
C GLY A 49 2.76 -18.25 -5.36
N ALA A 50 2.24 -18.52 -4.16
CA ALA A 50 2.57 -17.80 -2.94
C ALA A 50 4.05 -17.95 -2.57
N LEU A 51 4.59 -19.16 -2.67
CA LEU A 51 6.03 -19.43 -2.45
C LEU A 51 6.89 -18.71 -3.49
N ALA A 52 6.53 -18.78 -4.78
CA ALA A 52 7.25 -18.09 -5.84
C ALA A 52 7.26 -16.55 -5.63
N PHE A 53 6.14 -15.97 -5.21
CA PHE A 53 6.05 -14.56 -4.87
C PHE A 53 6.92 -14.21 -3.65
N GLY A 54 6.74 -14.91 -2.53
CA GLY A 54 7.39 -14.57 -1.26
C GLY A 54 8.90 -14.82 -1.27
N PHE A 55 9.40 -15.75 -2.10
CA PHE A 55 10.83 -16.01 -2.30
C PHE A 55 11.45 -15.18 -3.42
N SER A 56 10.76 -14.15 -3.92
CA SER A 56 11.39 -13.21 -4.85
C SER A 56 12.62 -12.56 -4.23
N SER A 57 13.74 -12.56 -4.96
CA SER A 57 15.01 -11.97 -4.51
C SER A 57 14.88 -10.51 -4.11
N TYR A 58 14.02 -9.76 -4.80
CA TYR A 58 13.75 -8.36 -4.51
C TYR A 58 13.28 -8.15 -3.06
N PHE A 59 12.46 -9.04 -2.51
CA PHE A 59 11.95 -8.89 -1.14
C PHE A 59 13.05 -9.11 -0.09
N PHE A 60 13.97 -9.99 -0.33
CA PHE A 60 15.14 -10.17 0.55
C PHE A 60 16.06 -8.96 0.50
N VAL A 61 16.30 -8.38 -0.69
CA VAL A 61 17.09 -7.15 -0.83
C VAL A 61 16.48 -5.99 -0.04
N ILE A 62 15.16 -5.76 -0.11
CA ILE A 62 14.52 -4.67 0.64
C ILE A 62 14.48 -4.93 2.15
N LEU A 63 14.42 -6.19 2.58
CA LEU A 63 14.50 -6.57 4.00
C LEU A 63 15.90 -6.34 4.54
N GLU A 64 16.94 -6.76 3.82
CA GLU A 64 18.34 -6.53 4.17
C GLU A 64 18.68 -5.04 4.23
N ALA A 65 18.15 -4.25 3.30
CA ALA A 65 18.27 -2.79 3.30
C ALA A 65 17.49 -2.09 4.42
N GLY A 66 16.76 -2.83 5.26
CA GLY A 66 16.00 -2.27 6.40
C GLY A 66 14.71 -1.52 6.01
N HIS A 67 14.23 -1.64 4.79
CA HIS A 67 13.02 -0.94 4.30
C HIS A 67 11.72 -1.61 4.80
N MET A 68 11.55 -1.73 6.12
CA MET A 68 10.46 -2.47 6.76
C MET A 68 9.07 -1.91 6.43
N SER A 69 8.90 -0.59 6.33
CA SER A 69 7.63 0.05 5.95
C SER A 69 7.21 -0.38 4.55
N LYS A 70 8.15 -0.33 3.59
CA LYS A 70 7.91 -0.77 2.21
C LYS A 70 7.58 -2.25 2.14
N ALA A 71 8.33 -3.07 2.87
CA ALA A 71 8.13 -4.52 2.92
C ALA A 71 6.72 -4.89 3.44
N ASN A 72 6.27 -4.26 4.53
CA ASN A 72 4.93 -4.46 5.07
C ASN A 72 3.83 -4.00 4.10
N ALA A 73 3.98 -2.83 3.48
CA ALA A 73 2.99 -2.33 2.51
C ALA A 73 2.84 -3.30 1.33
N ILE A 74 3.96 -3.82 0.79
CA ILE A 74 3.93 -4.82 -0.28
C ILE A 74 3.23 -6.11 0.16
N ALA A 75 3.42 -6.55 1.42
CA ALA A 75 2.79 -7.76 1.95
C ALA A 75 1.26 -7.64 2.01
N PHE A 76 0.74 -6.45 2.31
CA PHE A 76 -0.70 -6.20 2.43
C PHE A 76 -1.39 -5.84 1.11
N MET A 77 -0.64 -5.43 0.08
CA MET A 77 -1.22 -5.09 -1.23
C MET A 77 -1.99 -6.25 -1.88
N PRO A 78 -1.48 -7.50 -1.96
CA PRO A 78 -2.19 -8.60 -2.60
C PRO A 78 -3.55 -8.91 -1.97
N PRO A 79 -3.72 -9.02 -0.64
CA PRO A 79 -5.03 -9.28 -0.05
C PRO A 79 -6.01 -8.11 -0.21
N VAL A 80 -5.56 -6.84 -0.32
CA VAL A 80 -6.45 -5.72 -0.69
C VAL A 80 -7.04 -5.96 -2.08
N ILE A 81 -6.19 -6.26 -3.07
CA ILE A 81 -6.64 -6.57 -4.43
C ILE A 81 -7.59 -7.78 -4.42
N GLY A 82 -7.25 -8.83 -3.66
CA GLY A 82 -8.09 -10.00 -3.46
C GLY A 82 -9.48 -9.69 -2.93
N GLY A 83 -9.58 -8.81 -1.93
CA GLY A 83 -10.84 -8.34 -1.36
C GLY A 83 -11.71 -7.61 -2.38
N VAL A 84 -11.13 -6.73 -3.18
CA VAL A 84 -11.82 -6.03 -4.28
C VAL A 84 -12.32 -7.03 -5.32
N VAL A 85 -11.49 -7.97 -5.76
CA VAL A 85 -11.88 -9.05 -6.69
C VAL A 85 -13.06 -9.86 -6.12
N LEU A 86 -12.98 -10.24 -4.86
CA LEU A 86 -13.99 -11.03 -4.19
C LEU A 86 -15.34 -10.29 -4.13
N SER A 87 -15.31 -8.98 -3.90
CA SER A 87 -16.50 -8.11 -3.88
C SER A 87 -17.21 -8.11 -5.23
N TYR A 88 -16.48 -8.01 -6.36
CA TYR A 88 -17.08 -8.08 -7.68
C TYR A 88 -17.51 -9.49 -8.09
N ARG A 89 -16.92 -10.54 -7.51
CA ARG A 89 -17.25 -11.95 -7.80
C ARG A 89 -18.39 -12.54 -6.94
N GLY A 90 -19.13 -11.73 -6.21
CA GLY A 90 -20.37 -12.14 -5.56
C GLY A 90 -20.34 -12.19 -4.04
N LYS A 91 -19.18 -12.20 -3.39
CA LYS A 91 -19.04 -12.20 -1.93
C LYS A 91 -18.78 -10.76 -1.42
N LEU A 92 -19.75 -9.85 -1.66
CA LEU A 92 -19.60 -8.42 -1.45
C LEU A 92 -19.13 -8.05 -0.04
N LEU A 93 -19.82 -8.48 0.99
CA LEU A 93 -19.50 -8.12 2.38
C LEU A 93 -18.15 -8.70 2.84
N MET A 94 -17.87 -9.96 2.47
CA MET A 94 -16.60 -10.58 2.80
C MET A 94 -15.44 -9.88 2.08
N GLY A 95 -15.61 -9.55 0.80
CA GLY A 95 -14.61 -8.80 0.05
C GLY A 95 -14.40 -7.40 0.62
N ALA A 96 -15.47 -6.72 0.99
CA ALA A 96 -15.42 -5.41 1.65
C ALA A 96 -14.66 -5.46 2.99
N ALA A 97 -14.94 -6.47 3.82
CA ALA A 97 -14.24 -6.66 5.09
C ALA A 97 -12.73 -6.93 4.90
N VAL A 98 -12.39 -7.80 3.95
CA VAL A 98 -10.98 -8.08 3.60
C VAL A 98 -10.28 -6.81 3.08
N THR A 99 -10.95 -6.06 2.19
CA THR A 99 -10.42 -4.79 1.68
C THR A 99 -10.20 -3.79 2.81
N ALA A 100 -11.18 -3.57 3.69
CA ALA A 100 -11.06 -2.64 4.80
C ALA A 100 -9.91 -3.02 5.75
N LEU A 101 -9.82 -4.29 6.12
CA LEU A 101 -8.79 -4.79 7.04
C LEU A 101 -7.38 -4.60 6.47
N PHE A 102 -7.13 -5.15 5.28
CA PHE A 102 -5.79 -5.15 4.71
C PHE A 102 -5.38 -3.77 4.17
N MET A 103 -6.33 -2.96 3.70
CA MET A 103 -6.07 -1.56 3.35
C MET A 103 -5.71 -0.73 4.60
N SER A 104 -6.34 -1.00 5.75
CA SER A 104 -5.98 -0.33 7.01
C SER A 104 -4.55 -0.67 7.44
N LEU A 105 -4.14 -1.93 7.30
CA LEU A 105 -2.77 -2.37 7.62
C LEU A 105 -1.74 -1.84 6.61
N GLU A 106 -2.12 -1.75 5.34
CA GLU A 106 -1.27 -1.19 4.28
C GLU A 106 -0.99 0.30 4.53
N LEU A 107 -2.03 1.09 4.83
CA LEU A 107 -1.88 2.49 5.20
C LEU A 107 -1.11 2.68 6.50
N TRP A 108 -1.33 1.79 7.48
CA TRP A 108 -0.56 1.79 8.74
C TRP A 108 0.93 1.53 8.53
N ALA A 109 1.32 0.76 7.51
CA ALA A 109 2.72 0.55 7.13
C ALA A 109 3.42 1.85 6.70
N ASN A 110 2.66 2.91 6.43
CA ASN A 110 3.15 4.27 6.14
C ASN A 110 4.12 4.35 4.95
N HIS A 111 3.79 3.66 3.86
CA HIS A 111 4.57 3.69 2.62
C HIS A 111 3.69 4.00 1.41
N TYR A 112 3.22 5.24 1.32
CA TYR A 112 2.21 5.70 0.35
C TYR A 112 2.57 5.51 -1.12
N GLN A 113 3.86 5.33 -1.44
CA GLN A 113 4.26 5.02 -2.82
C GLN A 113 3.73 3.65 -3.28
N VAL A 114 3.71 2.65 -2.38
CA VAL A 114 3.13 1.32 -2.68
C VAL A 114 1.62 1.44 -2.84
N THR A 115 0.96 2.16 -1.94
CA THR A 115 -0.48 2.48 -2.02
C THR A 115 -0.83 3.12 -3.37
N TYR A 116 -0.03 4.09 -3.80
CA TYR A 116 -0.21 4.78 -5.08
C TYR A 116 -0.17 3.79 -6.27
N TYR A 117 0.81 2.91 -6.32
CA TYR A 117 0.89 1.90 -7.38
C TYR A 117 -0.28 0.90 -7.32
N MET A 118 -0.69 0.50 -6.12
CA MET A 118 -1.85 -0.36 -5.94
C MET A 118 -3.13 0.28 -6.50
N VAL A 119 -3.33 1.59 -6.29
CA VAL A 119 -4.49 2.32 -6.80
C VAL A 119 -4.58 2.22 -8.32
N PHE A 120 -3.47 2.32 -9.07
CA PHE A 120 -3.50 2.11 -10.52
C PHE A 120 -3.99 0.71 -10.89
N ILE A 121 -3.50 -0.32 -10.21
CA ILE A 121 -3.96 -1.70 -10.44
C ILE A 121 -5.47 -1.80 -10.22
N LEU A 122 -5.98 -1.20 -9.13
CA LEU A 122 -7.40 -1.20 -8.80
C LEU A 122 -8.24 -0.42 -9.82
N ILE A 123 -7.73 0.70 -10.36
CA ILE A 123 -8.40 1.46 -11.42
C ILE A 123 -8.52 0.61 -12.70
N PHE A 124 -7.43 0.01 -13.18
CA PHE A 124 -7.47 -0.84 -14.37
C PHE A 124 -8.37 -2.06 -14.18
N PHE A 125 -8.33 -2.68 -13.01
CA PHE A 125 -9.24 -3.76 -12.67
C PHE A 125 -10.69 -3.28 -12.64
N GLY A 126 -10.98 -2.16 -11.99
CA GLY A 126 -12.32 -1.55 -11.94
C GLY A 126 -12.88 -1.20 -13.32
N LEU A 127 -12.04 -0.67 -14.23
CA LEU A 127 -12.42 -0.42 -15.62
C LEU A 127 -12.77 -1.71 -16.37
N SER A 128 -11.99 -2.76 -16.17
CA SER A 128 -12.26 -4.06 -16.76
C SER A 128 -13.59 -4.65 -16.26
N GLU A 129 -13.87 -4.54 -14.95
CA GLU A 129 -15.13 -4.95 -14.36
C GLU A 129 -16.31 -4.09 -14.87
N LEU A 130 -16.13 -2.78 -14.99
CA LEU A 130 -17.15 -1.88 -15.57
C LEU A 130 -17.55 -2.35 -16.96
N ILE A 131 -16.59 -2.59 -17.84
CA ILE A 131 -16.84 -3.10 -19.20
C ILE A 131 -17.60 -4.42 -19.16
N ARG A 132 -17.22 -5.34 -18.26
CA ARG A 132 -17.87 -6.64 -18.06
C ARG A 132 -19.34 -6.46 -17.66
N TYR A 133 -19.62 -5.60 -16.67
CA TYR A 133 -20.97 -5.35 -16.16
C TYR A 133 -21.85 -4.61 -17.19
N ILE A 134 -21.29 -3.68 -17.98
CA ILE A 134 -22.01 -3.03 -19.08
C ILE A 134 -22.43 -4.05 -20.13
N ARG A 135 -21.51 -4.94 -20.55
CA ARG A 135 -21.83 -6.02 -21.51
C ARG A 135 -22.91 -6.97 -20.98
N GLN A 136 -22.99 -7.18 -19.68
CA GLN A 136 -24.01 -7.99 -19.02
C GLN A 136 -25.32 -7.22 -18.74
N LYS A 137 -25.42 -5.95 -19.08
CA LYS A 137 -26.55 -5.04 -18.75
C LYS A 137 -26.85 -4.95 -17.26
N LYS A 138 -25.81 -5.02 -16.41
CA LYS A 138 -25.88 -5.01 -14.95
C LYS A 138 -25.16 -3.82 -14.30
N SER A 139 -25.17 -2.66 -14.97
CA SER A 139 -24.41 -1.47 -14.55
C SER A 139 -24.79 -1.01 -13.12
N LEU A 140 -26.06 -1.11 -12.73
CA LEU A 140 -26.49 -0.75 -11.37
C LEU A 140 -25.81 -1.62 -10.29
N GLU A 141 -25.62 -2.91 -10.58
CA GLU A 141 -24.93 -3.82 -9.66
C GLU A 141 -23.46 -3.46 -9.54
N PHE A 142 -22.81 -3.05 -10.63
CA PHE A 142 -21.45 -2.52 -10.59
C PHE A 142 -21.34 -1.32 -9.64
N PHE A 143 -22.21 -0.32 -9.78
CA PHE A 143 -22.19 0.87 -8.92
C PHE A 143 -22.43 0.52 -7.45
N LYS A 144 -23.38 -0.35 -7.13
CA LYS A 144 -23.62 -0.82 -5.75
C LYS A 144 -22.36 -1.45 -5.15
N ARG A 145 -21.66 -2.33 -5.89
CA ARG A 145 -20.44 -2.99 -5.43
C ARG A 145 -19.31 -2.00 -5.27
N SER A 146 -19.13 -1.11 -6.24
CA SER A 146 -18.10 -0.06 -6.19
C SER A 146 -18.30 0.87 -4.99
N THR A 147 -19.54 1.26 -4.67
CA THR A 147 -19.85 2.10 -3.50
C THR A 147 -19.44 1.40 -2.19
N VAL A 148 -19.74 0.10 -2.05
CA VAL A 148 -19.36 -0.65 -0.84
C VAL A 148 -17.84 -0.80 -0.73
N ILE A 149 -17.14 -1.07 -1.85
CA ILE A 149 -15.68 -1.12 -1.89
C ILE A 149 -15.09 0.22 -1.51
N PHE A 150 -15.60 1.31 -2.08
CA PHE A 150 -15.14 2.66 -1.77
C PHE A 150 -15.37 3.01 -0.29
N ALA A 151 -16.54 2.68 0.26
CA ALA A 151 -16.82 2.85 1.69
C ALA A 151 -15.84 2.07 2.58
N SER A 152 -15.45 0.85 2.18
CA SER A 152 -14.44 0.04 2.88
C SER A 152 -13.06 0.70 2.85
N MET A 153 -12.66 1.26 1.72
CA MET A 153 -11.40 2.00 1.59
C MET A 153 -11.43 3.29 2.41
N LEU A 154 -12.56 4.01 2.39
CA LEU A 154 -12.74 5.22 3.20
C LEU A 154 -12.64 4.90 4.70
N LEU A 155 -13.24 3.80 5.15
CA LEU A 155 -13.11 3.33 6.53
C LEU A 155 -11.64 3.08 6.89
N ALA A 156 -10.86 2.46 6.01
CA ALA A 156 -9.42 2.24 6.21
C ALA A 156 -8.65 3.56 6.34
N VAL A 157 -8.98 4.56 5.53
CA VAL A 157 -8.40 5.92 5.62
C VAL A 157 -8.77 6.58 6.94
N LEU A 158 -10.04 6.51 7.37
CA LEU A 158 -10.51 7.10 8.63
C LEU A 158 -9.79 6.50 9.84
N VAL A 159 -9.57 5.20 9.86
CA VAL A 159 -8.81 4.52 10.93
C VAL A 159 -7.36 5.02 11.01
N ASN A 160 -6.77 5.40 9.88
CA ASN A 160 -5.38 5.87 9.77
C ASN A 160 -5.25 7.40 9.65
N ILE A 161 -6.34 8.16 9.82
CA ILE A 161 -6.37 9.60 9.54
C ILE A 161 -5.30 10.38 10.29
N GLY A 162 -5.04 10.01 11.56
CA GLY A 162 -4.02 10.65 12.38
C GLY A 162 -2.60 10.49 11.84
N SER A 163 -2.26 9.28 11.36
CA SER A 163 -0.95 8.99 10.75
C SER A 163 -0.81 9.68 9.40
N ILE A 164 -1.87 9.67 8.59
CA ILE A 164 -1.90 10.32 7.26
C ILE A 164 -1.75 11.83 7.42
N TRP A 165 -2.52 12.44 8.32
CA TRP A 165 -2.45 13.88 8.59
C TRP A 165 -1.08 14.31 9.09
N GLY A 166 -0.54 13.59 10.10
CA GLY A 166 0.79 13.90 10.65
C GLY A 166 1.89 13.78 9.58
N THR A 167 1.83 12.79 8.71
CA THR A 167 2.79 12.62 7.60
C THR A 167 2.64 13.76 6.56
N ALA A 168 1.41 14.15 6.23
CA ALA A 168 1.14 15.25 5.30
C ALA A 168 1.61 16.60 5.86
N GLU A 169 1.44 16.83 7.16
CA GLU A 169 1.92 18.02 7.83
C GLU A 169 3.44 18.05 7.87
N TYR A 170 4.08 16.95 8.28
CA TYR A 170 5.53 16.84 8.31
C TYR A 170 6.17 17.03 6.92
N ALA A 171 5.52 16.55 5.86
CA ALA A 171 6.01 16.69 4.49
C ALA A 171 6.20 18.15 4.06
N LYS A 172 5.45 19.10 4.64
CA LYS A 172 5.59 20.53 4.36
C LYS A 172 6.91 21.11 4.86
N TYR A 173 7.48 20.52 5.91
CA TYR A 173 8.72 20.97 6.57
C TYR A 173 9.95 20.18 6.14
N THR A 174 9.80 19.23 5.22
CA THR A 174 10.92 18.45 4.68
C THR A 174 11.44 19.06 3.38
N THR A 175 12.60 18.59 2.91
CA THR A 175 13.21 18.96 1.62
C THR A 175 12.29 18.74 0.41
N ARG A 176 11.18 18.01 0.57
CA ARG A 176 10.13 17.83 -0.44
C ARG A 176 9.04 18.90 -0.39
N GLY A 177 9.01 19.74 0.66
CA GLY A 177 8.17 20.94 0.77
C GLY A 177 8.76 22.09 -0.06
N LYS A 178 8.03 23.22 -0.10
CA LYS A 178 8.60 24.46 -0.64
C LYS A 178 9.81 24.82 0.21
N SER A 179 10.99 24.95 -0.41
CA SER A 179 12.18 25.43 0.27
C SER A 179 11.94 26.87 0.74
N ASP A 180 12.06 27.13 2.05
CA ASP A 180 12.07 28.50 2.58
C ASP A 180 13.20 29.35 1.99
N LEU A 181 14.20 28.69 1.39
CA LEU A 181 15.30 29.33 0.65
C LEU A 181 14.86 29.91 -0.70
N SER A 182 13.64 29.62 -1.17
CA SER A 182 13.10 30.17 -2.43
C SER A 182 12.38 31.52 -2.26
N ILE A 183 12.23 32.03 -1.03
CA ILE A 183 11.66 33.35 -0.76
C ILE A 183 12.81 34.38 -0.68
N LEU A 184 13.54 34.54 -1.78
CA LEU A 184 14.35 35.74 -1.97
C LEU A 184 13.46 36.81 -2.57
N ALA A 185 13.45 37.98 -1.95
CA ALA A 185 12.80 39.15 -2.53
C ALA A 185 13.34 39.41 -3.96
N PRO A 186 12.50 39.93 -4.87
CA PRO A 186 12.95 40.25 -6.22
C PRO A 186 14.17 41.19 -6.15
N GLY A 187 15.35 40.72 -6.64
CA GLY A 187 16.60 41.50 -6.67
C GLY A 187 17.71 41.01 -5.71
N GLN A 188 17.46 40.05 -4.83
CA GLN A 188 18.53 39.45 -4.03
C GLN A 188 19.13 38.25 -4.74
N VAL A 189 20.37 38.40 -5.21
CA VAL A 189 21.18 37.31 -5.71
C VAL A 189 21.54 36.43 -4.52
N LYS A 190 21.24 35.13 -4.62
CA LYS A 190 21.57 34.10 -3.65
C LYS A 190 23.09 34.00 -3.49
N LYS A 191 23.63 34.65 -2.48
CA LYS A 191 25.08 34.65 -2.18
C LYS A 191 25.51 33.33 -1.48
N ASP A 192 24.53 32.52 -1.04
CA ASP A 192 24.72 31.23 -0.39
C ASP A 192 23.92 30.12 -1.09
N SER A 193 23.88 30.14 -2.44
CA SER A 193 23.81 28.85 -3.09
C SER A 193 25.06 28.13 -2.59
N ILE A 194 24.87 27.05 -1.82
CA ILE A 194 25.88 26.03 -1.66
C ILE A 194 26.27 25.72 -3.10
N GLU A 195 27.35 26.34 -3.57
CA GLU A 195 28.03 25.90 -4.77
C GLU A 195 28.25 24.45 -4.46
N GLY A 196 27.54 23.57 -5.18
CA GLY A 196 27.69 22.13 -5.00
C GLY A 196 29.19 21.94 -5.11
N PHE A 197 29.80 21.29 -4.13
CA PHE A 197 31.22 21.01 -4.07
C PHE A 197 31.72 20.79 -5.49
N ALA A 198 32.49 21.71 -6.03
CA ALA A 198 33.01 21.51 -7.35
C ALA A 198 33.86 20.24 -7.31
N VAL A 199 33.75 19.39 -8.30
CA VAL A 199 34.50 18.13 -8.35
C VAL A 199 36.02 18.39 -8.17
N SER A 200 36.49 19.61 -8.50
CA SER A 200 37.84 20.10 -8.22
C SER A 200 38.21 20.11 -6.72
N ASP A 201 37.26 20.25 -5.81
CA ASP A 201 37.54 20.36 -4.38
C ASP A 201 37.88 18.99 -3.73
N PHE A 202 37.68 17.90 -4.48
CA PHE A 202 38.05 16.54 -4.09
C PHE A 202 39.44 16.09 -4.53
N PHE A 203 40.11 16.91 -5.38
CA PHE A 203 41.40 16.53 -5.98
C PHE A 203 42.58 17.47 -5.59
N ASN A 204 42.39 18.34 -4.60
CA ASN A 204 43.48 19.16 -4.01
C ASN A 204 43.87 18.66 -2.62
#